data_414ee12aa86a85fbe96c5730c2f62ef7
#
_entry.id   414ee12aa86a85fbe96c5730c2f62ef7
#
_cell.length_a   1.000
_cell.length_b   1.000
_cell.length_c   1.000
_cell.angle_alpha   90.00
_cell.angle_beta   90.00
_cell.angle_gamma   90.00
#
_symmetry.space_group_name_H-M   'P 1'
#
loop_
_entity.id
_entity.type
_entity.pdbx_description
1 polymer ?
#
loop_
_entity_poly.entity_id
_entity_poly.type
_entity_poly.pdbx_seq_one_letter_code
_entity_poly.pdbx_strand_id
1 'polypeptide(L)'
;MDAPTLEERASWLDQLGSLETHQRVLAELPCLRQVAGRGADTPAPLAGWVRVGAWNVLRGRRPDALAGTLRSAGVQLGLLSELDHGMARTGNVDATDAIARGLGLASAFGVEFVELGLGDESEQAEAVGQTNVRGLHGNAIVSASPPEDPTVARLPDLGLGWFAADSAQPRVGGRMAVVATVDIDDVPVHVASTHLENRTTADHRADQLEALLRAIDDRDASAPAIVGGDFNTLGADIDTLLDRSAVRALREHEPWRFTWPVVYEPLFQVARAHGFVWTDANVAAPTMDHAWAGLPDLVPMRLDWILVRGLVARRPAVVPACGLSDHHLVTVGVHLP
;
A
#
# COMPACT_ATOMS: atom_id res chain seq x y z
N MET A 1 0.23 -9.54 -17.64
CA MET A 1 -0.43 -8.23 -17.38
C MET A 1 -0.15 -7.30 -18.55
N ASP A 2 -1.18 -6.76 -19.16
CA ASP A 2 -1.10 -5.96 -20.38
C ASP A 2 -0.95 -4.48 -20.04
N ALA A 3 0.29 -3.99 -20.01
CA ALA A 3 0.59 -2.59 -19.77
C ALA A 3 0.30 -1.74 -21.03
N PRO A 4 -0.15 -0.48 -20.89
CA PRO A 4 -0.33 0.40 -22.04
C PRO A 4 1.02 0.74 -22.68
N THR A 5 0.98 0.98 -23.98
CA THR A 5 2.14 1.40 -24.77
C THR A 5 2.62 2.80 -24.39
N LEU A 6 3.83 3.14 -24.79
CA LEU A 6 4.35 4.52 -24.64
C LEU A 6 3.48 5.55 -25.36
N GLU A 7 2.99 5.21 -26.55
CA GLU A 7 2.15 6.08 -27.37
C GLU A 7 0.79 6.36 -26.69
N GLU A 8 0.15 5.33 -26.14
CA GLU A 8 -1.08 5.48 -25.36
C GLU A 8 -0.86 6.39 -24.14
N ARG A 9 0.20 6.13 -23.37
CA ARG A 9 0.53 6.96 -22.19
C ARG A 9 0.80 8.42 -22.56
N ALA A 10 1.54 8.66 -23.67
CA ALA A 10 1.80 9.98 -24.17
C ALA A 10 0.50 10.70 -24.61
N SER A 11 -0.41 9.99 -25.29
CA SER A 11 -1.69 10.56 -25.71
C SER A 11 -2.58 10.99 -24.54
N TRP A 12 -2.46 10.36 -23.37
CA TRP A 12 -3.21 10.74 -22.18
C TRP A 12 -2.61 11.95 -21.45
N LEU A 13 -1.31 12.20 -21.57
CA LEU A 13 -0.69 13.43 -21.06
C LEU A 13 -1.30 14.69 -21.69
N ASP A 14 -1.62 14.65 -22.98
CA ASP A 14 -2.28 15.76 -23.69
C ASP A 14 -3.75 15.97 -23.27
N GLN A 15 -4.31 15.03 -22.48
CA GLN A 15 -5.71 15.02 -22.06
C GLN A 15 -5.87 15.13 -20.53
N LEU A 16 -4.80 15.51 -19.82
CA LEU A 16 -4.87 15.73 -18.36
C LEU A 16 -5.98 16.73 -18.01
N GLY A 17 -6.69 16.48 -16.94
CA GLY A 17 -7.85 17.27 -16.50
C GLY A 17 -9.17 16.88 -17.16
N SER A 18 -9.18 15.98 -18.14
CA SER A 18 -10.42 15.46 -18.74
C SER A 18 -11.00 14.30 -17.93
N LEU A 19 -12.09 14.56 -17.23
CA LEU A 19 -12.79 13.51 -16.46
C LEU A 19 -13.32 12.38 -17.36
N GLU A 20 -13.82 12.73 -18.55
CA GLU A 20 -14.30 11.75 -19.54
C GLU A 20 -13.17 10.80 -19.96
N THR A 21 -12.00 11.37 -20.32
CA THR A 21 -10.83 10.56 -20.67
C THR A 21 -10.40 9.67 -19.49
N HIS A 22 -10.31 10.23 -18.28
CA HIS A 22 -9.92 9.46 -17.10
C HIS A 22 -10.86 8.28 -16.87
N GLN A 23 -12.17 8.50 -16.85
CA GLN A 23 -13.16 7.45 -16.64
C GLN A 23 -13.12 6.39 -17.75
N ARG A 24 -12.98 6.80 -19.01
CA ARG A 24 -12.85 5.87 -20.14
C ARG A 24 -11.61 4.99 -20.00
N VAL A 25 -10.46 5.59 -19.72
CA VAL A 25 -9.20 4.84 -19.56
C VAL A 25 -9.27 3.89 -18.38
N LEU A 26 -9.81 4.30 -17.22
CA LEU A 26 -10.05 3.43 -16.08
C LEU A 26 -10.94 2.23 -16.42
N ALA A 27 -11.96 2.44 -17.27
CA ALA A 27 -12.88 1.40 -17.70
C ALA A 27 -12.25 0.41 -18.70
N GLU A 28 -11.32 0.87 -19.53
CA GLU A 28 -10.77 0.12 -20.67
C GLU A 28 -9.44 -0.60 -20.34
N LEU A 29 -8.64 -0.10 -19.37
CA LEU A 29 -7.31 -0.64 -19.06
C LEU A 29 -7.37 -1.98 -18.32
N PRO A 30 -6.97 -3.10 -18.97
CA PRO A 30 -7.00 -4.41 -18.34
C PRO A 30 -6.05 -4.51 -17.13
N CYS A 31 -4.86 -3.91 -17.20
CA CYS A 31 -3.86 -3.99 -16.11
C CYS A 31 -4.37 -3.47 -14.77
N LEU A 32 -5.35 -2.54 -14.76
CA LEU A 32 -5.95 -2.03 -13.52
C LEU A 32 -6.88 -3.05 -12.81
N ARG A 33 -7.19 -4.18 -13.47
CA ARG A 33 -8.07 -5.23 -12.93
C ARG A 33 -7.37 -6.59 -12.85
N GLN A 34 -6.22 -6.73 -13.51
CA GLN A 34 -5.44 -7.95 -13.52
C GLN A 34 -4.51 -8.01 -12.32
N VAL A 35 -4.26 -9.22 -11.84
CA VAL A 35 -3.19 -9.50 -10.88
C VAL A 35 -2.10 -10.29 -11.61
N ALA A 36 -0.86 -9.81 -11.51
CA ALA A 36 0.32 -10.58 -11.91
C ALA A 36 0.85 -11.34 -10.69
N GLY A 37 1.23 -12.59 -10.88
CA GLY A 37 1.76 -13.40 -9.79
C GLY A 37 2.90 -14.31 -10.24
N ARG A 38 3.69 -14.77 -9.27
CA ARG A 38 4.62 -15.88 -9.42
C ARG A 38 4.39 -16.91 -8.32
N GLY A 39 4.65 -18.18 -8.64
CA GLY A 39 4.72 -19.24 -7.63
C GLY A 39 5.97 -19.09 -6.73
N ALA A 40 5.94 -19.67 -5.56
CA ALA A 40 7.11 -19.81 -4.70
C ALA A 40 8.10 -20.81 -5.31
N ASP A 41 9.40 -20.61 -5.09
CA ASP A 41 10.43 -21.57 -5.52
C ASP A 41 10.26 -22.93 -4.79
N THR A 42 9.91 -22.86 -3.51
CA THR A 42 9.52 -24.00 -2.69
C THR A 42 8.32 -23.59 -1.85
N PRO A 43 7.09 -23.87 -2.29
CA PRO A 43 5.90 -23.59 -1.50
C PRO A 43 6.00 -24.22 -0.12
N ALA A 44 5.72 -23.45 0.92
CA ALA A 44 5.69 -23.91 2.29
C ALA A 44 4.35 -23.55 2.93
N PRO A 45 3.73 -24.43 3.72
CA PRO A 45 2.51 -24.10 4.42
C PRO A 45 2.78 -22.99 5.44
N LEU A 46 1.81 -22.09 5.61
CA LEU A 46 1.75 -21.21 6.76
C LEU A 46 1.11 -21.98 7.92
N ALA A 47 1.85 -22.20 8.98
CA ALA A 47 1.37 -23.01 10.10
C ALA A 47 1.79 -22.44 11.45
N GLY A 48 0.96 -22.64 12.47
CA GLY A 48 1.18 -22.14 13.82
C GLY A 48 1.27 -20.61 13.83
N TRP A 49 2.35 -20.06 14.38
CA TRP A 49 2.59 -18.62 14.42
C TRP A 49 3.18 -18.13 13.09
N VAL A 50 2.38 -17.43 12.31
CA VAL A 50 2.77 -16.82 11.04
C VAL A 50 3.23 -15.38 11.27
N ARG A 51 4.43 -15.02 10.80
CA ARG A 51 4.93 -13.65 10.86
C ARG A 51 4.45 -12.85 9.66
N VAL A 52 3.53 -11.92 9.90
CA VAL A 52 3.00 -10.97 8.92
C VAL A 52 3.81 -9.68 8.96
N GLY A 53 4.07 -9.09 7.79
CA GLY A 53 4.68 -7.77 7.64
C GLY A 53 3.84 -6.86 6.75
N ALA A 54 3.69 -5.57 7.10
CA ALA A 54 3.12 -4.54 6.24
C ALA A 54 4.16 -3.43 6.04
N TRP A 55 4.41 -3.04 4.79
CA TRP A 55 5.46 -2.07 4.49
C TRP A 55 5.21 -1.31 3.18
N ASN A 56 5.18 0.01 3.25
CA ASN A 56 5.40 0.87 2.09
C ASN A 56 6.90 0.85 1.76
N VAL A 57 7.26 0.34 0.58
CA VAL A 57 8.66 0.06 0.21
C VAL A 57 9.27 1.14 -0.69
N LEU A 58 8.65 2.31 -0.78
CA LEU A 58 9.14 3.46 -1.55
C LEU A 58 9.63 3.07 -2.95
N ARG A 59 8.69 2.72 -3.84
CA ARG A 59 8.94 2.28 -5.22
C ARG A 59 9.62 0.89 -5.35
N GLY A 60 10.10 0.29 -4.26
CA GLY A 60 10.89 -0.94 -4.35
C GLY A 60 12.28 -0.76 -4.96
N ARG A 61 12.91 0.42 -4.79
CA ARG A 61 14.19 0.81 -5.44
C ARG A 61 15.37 -0.13 -5.17
N ARG A 62 15.38 -0.84 -4.04
CA ARG A 62 16.46 -1.76 -3.62
C ARG A 62 15.90 -3.11 -3.22
N PRO A 63 15.38 -3.90 -4.18
CA PRO A 63 14.60 -5.10 -3.89
C PRO A 63 15.37 -6.15 -3.08
N ASP A 64 16.67 -6.34 -3.33
CA ASP A 64 17.50 -7.31 -2.59
C ASP A 64 17.64 -6.92 -1.10
N ALA A 65 17.83 -5.63 -0.81
CA ALA A 65 17.97 -5.14 0.56
C ALA A 65 16.61 -5.18 1.29
N LEU A 66 15.51 -4.85 0.58
CA LEU A 66 14.15 -4.99 1.09
C LEU A 66 13.84 -6.45 1.43
N ALA A 67 14.15 -7.39 0.54
CA ALA A 67 14.03 -8.82 0.80
C ALA A 67 14.90 -9.28 1.99
N GLY A 68 16.11 -8.75 2.12
CA GLY A 68 17.00 -8.99 3.27
C GLY A 68 16.38 -8.56 4.59
N THR A 69 15.74 -7.38 4.63
CA THR A 69 15.04 -6.87 5.83
C THR A 69 13.84 -7.72 6.18
N LEU A 70 12.97 -8.03 5.22
CA LEU A 70 11.81 -8.91 5.40
C LEU A 70 12.21 -10.29 5.92
N ARG A 71 13.27 -10.88 5.35
CA ARG A 71 13.83 -12.17 5.78
C ARG A 71 14.36 -12.09 7.21
N SER A 72 15.11 -11.04 7.55
CA SER A 72 15.67 -10.85 8.90
C SER A 72 14.58 -10.65 9.95
N ALA A 73 13.45 -10.04 9.57
CA ALA A 73 12.26 -9.91 10.40
C ALA A 73 11.42 -11.20 10.49
N GLY A 74 11.79 -12.24 9.72
CA GLY A 74 11.10 -13.52 9.68
C GLY A 74 9.75 -13.49 8.97
N VAL A 75 9.51 -12.51 8.09
CA VAL A 75 8.21 -12.35 7.40
C VAL A 75 7.95 -13.53 6.48
N GLN A 76 6.80 -14.18 6.67
CA GLN A 76 6.28 -15.29 5.88
C GLN A 76 5.10 -14.85 4.98
N LEU A 77 4.41 -13.78 5.38
CA LEU A 77 3.34 -13.12 4.65
C LEU A 77 3.59 -11.61 4.68
N GLY A 78 3.93 -11.01 3.53
CA GLY A 78 4.18 -9.58 3.39
C GLY A 78 3.07 -8.90 2.60
N LEU A 79 2.56 -7.77 3.12
CA LEU A 79 1.58 -6.88 2.54
C LEU A 79 2.32 -5.59 2.17
N LEU A 80 2.69 -5.45 0.90
CA LEU A 80 3.61 -4.42 0.44
C LEU A 80 2.88 -3.38 -0.40
N SER A 81 3.20 -2.11 -0.22
CA SER A 81 2.71 -1.01 -1.04
C SER A 81 3.85 -0.23 -1.69
N GLU A 82 3.52 0.54 -2.71
CA GLU A 82 4.49 1.30 -3.52
C GLU A 82 5.56 0.44 -4.19
N LEU A 83 5.15 -0.47 -5.04
CA LEU A 83 6.05 -1.27 -5.86
C LEU A 83 5.97 -0.85 -7.33
N ASP A 84 7.12 -0.60 -7.93
CA ASP A 84 7.24 -0.31 -9.36
C ASP A 84 7.40 -1.58 -10.19
N HIS A 85 6.82 -1.56 -11.39
CA HIS A 85 7.05 -2.57 -12.40
C HIS A 85 7.31 -1.90 -13.75
N GLY A 86 8.58 -1.93 -14.17
CA GLY A 86 9.01 -1.32 -15.43
C GLY A 86 8.99 0.21 -15.42
N MET A 87 9.43 0.81 -14.30
CA MET A 87 9.64 2.23 -14.11
C MET A 87 11.14 2.57 -14.23
N ALA A 88 11.48 3.63 -14.95
CA ALA A 88 12.85 4.07 -15.14
C ALA A 88 13.56 4.39 -13.81
N ARG A 89 12.86 5.06 -12.89
CA ARG A 89 13.36 5.41 -11.55
C ARG A 89 13.80 4.21 -10.70
N THR A 90 13.39 3.00 -11.08
CA THR A 90 13.78 1.73 -10.45
C THR A 90 14.52 0.80 -11.40
N GLY A 91 15.11 1.35 -12.49
CA GLY A 91 15.86 0.57 -13.48
C GLY A 91 15.02 -0.36 -14.34
N ASN A 92 13.72 -0.06 -14.46
CA ASN A 92 12.75 -0.85 -15.24
C ASN A 92 12.57 -2.30 -14.78
N VAL A 93 12.90 -2.61 -13.52
CA VAL A 93 12.70 -3.94 -12.94
C VAL A 93 11.25 -4.16 -12.51
N ASP A 94 10.88 -5.42 -12.29
CA ASP A 94 9.72 -5.82 -11.52
C ASP A 94 10.14 -5.94 -10.04
N ALA A 95 9.85 -4.92 -9.25
CA ALA A 95 10.26 -4.87 -7.85
C ALA A 95 9.60 -5.98 -7.02
N THR A 96 8.35 -6.33 -7.32
CA THR A 96 7.63 -7.41 -6.64
C THR A 96 8.27 -8.76 -6.90
N ASP A 97 8.54 -9.08 -8.17
CA ASP A 97 9.18 -10.35 -8.55
C ASP A 97 10.59 -10.46 -7.95
N ALA A 98 11.37 -9.37 -7.97
CA ALA A 98 12.70 -9.33 -7.39
C ALA A 98 12.69 -9.58 -5.86
N ILE A 99 11.79 -8.93 -5.12
CA ILE A 99 11.62 -9.14 -3.67
C ILE A 99 11.16 -10.59 -3.40
N ALA A 100 10.15 -11.07 -4.12
CA ALA A 100 9.62 -12.41 -3.93
C ALA A 100 10.65 -13.50 -4.21
N ARG A 101 11.44 -13.39 -5.30
CA ARG A 101 12.59 -14.26 -5.57
C ARG A 101 13.63 -14.19 -4.47
N GLY A 102 13.99 -12.97 -4.05
CA GLY A 102 14.93 -12.78 -2.95
C GLY A 102 14.51 -13.51 -1.69
N LEU A 103 13.22 -13.67 -1.44
CA LEU A 103 12.65 -14.38 -0.29
C LEU A 103 12.39 -15.89 -0.57
N GLY A 104 12.32 -16.31 -1.83
CA GLY A 104 11.83 -17.63 -2.24
C GLY A 104 10.30 -17.80 -2.11
N LEU A 105 9.55 -16.70 -2.04
CA LEU A 105 8.11 -16.66 -1.81
C LEU A 105 7.30 -16.54 -3.12
N ALA A 106 6.03 -16.91 -3.06
CA ALA A 106 5.03 -16.55 -4.07
C ALA A 106 4.65 -15.08 -3.97
N SER A 107 4.08 -14.52 -5.05
CA SER A 107 3.56 -13.15 -5.03
C SER A 107 2.30 -12.98 -5.86
N ALA A 108 1.53 -11.93 -5.52
CA ALA A 108 0.42 -11.39 -6.27
C ALA A 108 0.55 -9.86 -6.30
N PHE A 109 0.67 -9.26 -7.49
CA PHE A 109 0.84 -7.81 -7.69
C PHE A 109 -0.36 -7.25 -8.46
N GLY A 110 -0.94 -6.15 -7.97
CA GLY A 110 -1.98 -5.38 -8.63
C GLY A 110 -1.53 -3.95 -8.90
N VAL A 111 -2.01 -3.39 -10.01
CA VAL A 111 -1.69 -2.02 -10.43
C VAL A 111 -2.60 -1.02 -9.76
N GLU A 112 -2.02 -0.10 -9.04
CA GLU A 112 -2.67 1.09 -8.47
C GLU A 112 -2.75 2.20 -9.52
N PHE A 113 -1.58 2.52 -10.11
CA PHE A 113 -1.43 3.56 -11.11
C PHE A 113 -0.62 3.11 -12.32
N VAL A 114 -0.98 3.66 -13.46
CA VAL A 114 -0.13 3.76 -14.65
C VAL A 114 0.51 5.14 -14.65
N GLU A 115 1.82 5.20 -14.53
CA GLU A 115 2.59 6.44 -14.56
C GLU A 115 2.69 6.97 -15.98
N LEU A 116 2.32 8.23 -16.19
CA LEU A 116 2.40 8.90 -17.49
C LEU A 116 3.75 9.60 -17.69
N GLY A 117 4.44 9.94 -16.59
CA GLY A 117 5.76 10.54 -16.57
C GLY A 117 6.80 9.65 -15.87
N LEU A 118 7.98 10.19 -15.60
CA LEU A 118 9.09 9.48 -14.95
C LEU A 118 8.99 9.46 -13.41
N GLY A 119 7.98 10.11 -12.84
CA GLY A 119 7.76 10.24 -11.41
C GLY A 119 7.60 11.68 -10.96
N ASP A 120 7.94 11.99 -9.70
CA ASP A 120 7.99 13.35 -9.17
C ASP A 120 9.22 14.13 -9.73
N GLU A 121 9.37 15.38 -9.33
CA GLU A 121 10.44 16.26 -9.83
C GLU A 121 11.84 15.68 -9.60
N SER A 122 12.09 15.08 -8.44
CA SER A 122 13.38 14.46 -8.12
C SER A 122 13.63 13.19 -8.91
N GLU A 123 12.61 12.36 -9.06
CA GLU A 123 12.64 11.12 -9.84
C GLU A 123 12.84 11.40 -11.35
N GLN A 124 12.21 12.47 -11.86
CA GLN A 124 12.40 12.93 -13.24
C GLN A 124 13.86 13.38 -13.46
N ALA A 125 14.45 14.10 -12.51
CA ALA A 125 15.85 14.54 -12.58
C ALA A 125 16.83 13.36 -12.58
N GLU A 126 16.56 12.31 -11.80
CA GLU A 126 17.36 11.08 -11.74
C GLU A 126 17.24 10.24 -13.02
N ALA A 127 16.08 10.25 -13.66
CA ALA A 127 15.76 9.42 -14.82
C ALA A 127 15.82 10.17 -16.17
N VAL A 128 16.52 11.30 -16.24
CA VAL A 128 16.66 12.09 -17.49
C VAL A 128 17.17 11.21 -18.65
N GLY A 129 16.44 11.27 -19.79
CA GLY A 129 16.77 10.51 -20.99
C GLY A 129 16.41 9.03 -20.94
N GLN A 130 15.80 8.57 -19.84
CA GLN A 130 15.26 7.22 -19.72
C GLN A 130 13.78 7.16 -20.07
N THR A 131 13.27 5.93 -20.17
CA THR A 131 11.86 5.67 -20.52
C THR A 131 11.32 4.55 -19.64
N ASN A 132 10.08 4.71 -19.17
CA ASN A 132 9.38 3.64 -18.47
C ASN A 132 8.99 2.55 -19.48
N VAL A 133 9.50 1.33 -19.30
CA VAL A 133 9.16 0.20 -20.17
C VAL A 133 7.69 -0.20 -20.01
N ARG A 134 7.17 -0.21 -18.77
CA ARG A 134 5.76 -0.52 -18.47
C ARG A 134 5.02 0.63 -17.82
N GLY A 135 5.66 1.37 -16.92
CA GLY A 135 5.06 2.49 -16.21
C GLY A 135 4.02 2.08 -15.16
N LEU A 136 4.17 0.90 -14.53
CA LEU A 136 3.19 0.40 -13.57
C LEU A 136 3.69 0.60 -12.13
N HIS A 137 2.77 0.97 -11.25
CA HIS A 137 2.99 1.17 -9.82
C HIS A 137 1.83 0.58 -9.04
N GLY A 138 2.08 -0.10 -7.92
CA GLY A 138 1.00 -0.77 -7.20
C GLY A 138 1.36 -1.43 -5.90
N ASN A 139 0.48 -2.35 -5.46
CA ASN A 139 0.59 -3.08 -4.20
C ASN A 139 0.74 -4.57 -4.46
N ALA A 140 1.33 -5.30 -3.49
CA ALA A 140 1.54 -6.74 -3.62
C ALA A 140 1.36 -7.49 -2.30
N ILE A 141 1.03 -8.77 -2.45
CA ILE A 141 1.14 -9.78 -1.40
C ILE A 141 2.32 -10.68 -1.77
N VAL A 142 3.22 -10.93 -0.81
CA VAL A 142 4.26 -11.97 -0.93
C VAL A 142 4.03 -12.99 0.18
N SER A 143 4.06 -14.30 -0.14
CA SER A 143 3.66 -15.33 0.81
C SER A 143 4.39 -16.65 0.60
N ALA A 144 4.66 -17.37 1.69
CA ALA A 144 5.21 -18.72 1.64
C ALA A 144 4.18 -19.74 1.08
N SER A 145 2.91 -19.61 1.46
CA SER A 145 1.79 -20.29 0.80
C SER A 145 1.33 -19.45 -0.40
N PRO A 146 1.14 -20.03 -1.59
CA PRO A 146 0.69 -19.27 -2.76
C PRO A 146 -0.62 -18.52 -2.49
N PRO A 147 -0.72 -17.23 -2.84
CA PRO A 147 -1.99 -16.51 -2.80
C PRO A 147 -2.97 -17.08 -3.82
N GLU A 148 -4.12 -17.57 -3.36
CA GLU A 148 -5.18 -18.13 -4.19
C GLU A 148 -6.23 -17.08 -4.54
N ASP A 149 -6.84 -17.20 -5.72
CA ASP A 149 -7.89 -16.33 -6.26
C ASP A 149 -7.58 -14.82 -6.07
N PRO A 150 -6.37 -14.34 -6.45
CA PRO A 150 -6.01 -12.96 -6.23
C PRO A 150 -6.82 -12.04 -7.14
N THR A 151 -7.36 -10.98 -6.57
CA THR A 151 -8.16 -9.94 -7.27
C THR A 151 -7.70 -8.54 -6.89
N VAL A 152 -8.03 -7.57 -7.76
CA VAL A 152 -7.90 -6.14 -7.47
C VAL A 152 -9.26 -5.62 -7.00
N ALA A 153 -9.33 -5.11 -5.77
CA ALA A 153 -10.43 -4.32 -5.27
C ALA A 153 -10.12 -2.83 -5.49
N ARG A 154 -10.82 -2.18 -6.44
CA ARG A 154 -10.69 -0.71 -6.65
C ARG A 154 -11.39 0.01 -5.52
N LEU A 155 -10.74 1.03 -4.95
CA LEU A 155 -11.29 1.84 -3.86
C LEU A 155 -11.94 3.10 -4.43
N PRO A 156 -12.91 3.70 -3.71
CA PRO A 156 -13.50 4.97 -4.11
C PRO A 156 -12.44 6.04 -4.37
N ASP A 157 -12.63 6.83 -5.44
CA ASP A 157 -11.77 7.93 -5.84
C ASP A 157 -12.58 9.24 -5.90
N LEU A 158 -11.93 10.38 -5.67
CA LEU A 158 -12.53 11.70 -5.73
C LEU A 158 -12.14 12.41 -7.04
N GLY A 159 -12.92 12.16 -8.08
CA GLY A 159 -12.81 12.89 -9.35
C GLY A 159 -11.58 12.52 -10.16
N LEU A 160 -10.74 13.52 -10.50
CA LEU A 160 -9.57 13.36 -11.37
C LEU A 160 -8.36 12.78 -10.63
N GLY A 161 -8.31 12.94 -9.30
CA GLY A 161 -7.18 12.50 -8.51
C GLY A 161 -5.84 12.96 -9.12
N TRP A 162 -4.96 12.01 -9.41
CA TRP A 162 -3.64 12.25 -10.00
C TRP A 162 -3.66 12.55 -11.51
N PHE A 163 -4.82 12.46 -12.16
CA PHE A 163 -5.02 12.83 -13.58
C PHE A 163 -5.41 14.31 -13.77
N ALA A 164 -5.34 15.11 -12.70
CA ALA A 164 -5.59 16.55 -12.76
C ALA A 164 -4.56 17.26 -13.65
N ALA A 165 -4.97 18.36 -14.30
CA ALA A 165 -4.14 19.11 -15.25
C ALA A 165 -2.87 19.70 -14.62
N ASP A 166 -2.91 19.98 -13.32
CA ASP A 166 -1.81 20.53 -12.51
C ASP A 166 -1.06 19.48 -11.69
N SER A 167 -1.27 18.20 -11.98
CA SER A 167 -0.60 17.12 -11.24
C SER A 167 0.92 17.17 -11.45
N ALA A 168 1.68 17.27 -10.36
CA ALA A 168 3.14 17.19 -10.39
C ALA A 168 3.65 15.78 -10.77
N GLN A 169 2.80 14.77 -10.64
CA GLN A 169 3.07 13.38 -11.02
C GLN A 169 1.83 12.80 -11.71
N PRO A 170 1.67 13.03 -13.03
CA PRO A 170 0.50 12.58 -13.77
C PRO A 170 0.41 11.06 -13.81
N ARG A 171 -0.76 10.52 -13.43
CA ARG A 171 -1.05 9.08 -13.37
C ARG A 171 -2.48 8.80 -13.79
N VAL A 172 -2.71 7.62 -14.36
CA VAL A 172 -4.05 7.04 -14.53
C VAL A 172 -4.19 5.89 -13.56
N GLY A 173 -5.28 5.84 -12.86
CA GLY A 173 -5.55 4.84 -11.83
C GLY A 173 -6.20 5.48 -10.62
N GLY A 174 -6.13 4.81 -9.51
CA GLY A 174 -6.63 5.23 -8.21
C GLY A 174 -6.34 4.17 -7.18
N ARG A 175 -6.59 4.45 -5.92
CA ARG A 175 -6.30 3.55 -4.81
C ARG A 175 -6.98 2.19 -4.97
N MET A 176 -6.31 1.16 -4.49
CA MET A 176 -6.76 -0.22 -4.61
C MET A 176 -6.18 -1.11 -3.52
N ALA A 177 -6.72 -2.32 -3.42
CA ALA A 177 -6.10 -3.39 -2.67
C ALA A 177 -5.92 -4.64 -3.55
N VAL A 178 -4.85 -5.38 -3.33
CA VAL A 178 -4.76 -6.78 -3.76
C VAL A 178 -5.38 -7.62 -2.67
N VAL A 179 -6.40 -8.40 -3.02
CA VAL A 179 -7.10 -9.31 -2.10
C VAL A 179 -6.90 -10.75 -2.59
N ALA A 180 -6.47 -11.64 -1.70
CA ALA A 180 -6.27 -13.04 -2.00
C ALA A 180 -6.68 -13.91 -0.80
N THR A 181 -6.61 -15.23 -0.96
CA THR A 181 -6.75 -16.19 0.13
C THR A 181 -5.41 -16.93 0.31
N VAL A 182 -5.00 -17.16 1.54
CA VAL A 182 -3.89 -18.04 1.89
C VAL A 182 -4.34 -19.02 2.96
N ASP A 183 -3.82 -20.25 2.93
CA ASP A 183 -4.12 -21.22 3.98
C ASP A 183 -3.15 -21.06 5.15
N ILE A 184 -3.69 -20.97 6.37
CA ILE A 184 -2.95 -21.04 7.63
C ILE A 184 -3.50 -22.23 8.41
N ASP A 185 -2.66 -23.22 8.71
CA ASP A 185 -3.09 -24.50 9.34
C ASP A 185 -4.29 -25.15 8.61
N ASP A 186 -4.25 -25.16 7.26
CA ASP A 186 -5.30 -25.67 6.37
C ASP A 186 -6.66 -24.92 6.49
N VAL A 187 -6.68 -23.73 7.06
CA VAL A 187 -7.86 -22.86 7.14
C VAL A 187 -7.68 -21.69 6.18
N PRO A 188 -8.64 -21.41 5.27
CA PRO A 188 -8.60 -20.25 4.40
C PRO A 188 -8.66 -18.94 5.20
N VAL A 189 -7.69 -18.07 4.98
CA VAL A 189 -7.58 -16.73 5.57
C VAL A 189 -7.54 -15.70 4.44
N HIS A 190 -8.47 -14.75 4.43
CA HIS A 190 -8.44 -13.67 3.46
C HIS A 190 -7.34 -12.66 3.83
N VAL A 191 -6.56 -12.26 2.84
CA VAL A 191 -5.47 -11.32 3.04
C VAL A 191 -5.56 -10.16 2.05
N ALA A 192 -5.29 -8.93 2.51
CA ALA A 192 -5.31 -7.77 1.64
C ALA A 192 -4.13 -6.84 1.91
N SER A 193 -3.48 -6.42 0.81
CA SER A 193 -2.47 -5.35 0.81
C SER A 193 -3.07 -4.10 0.18
N THR A 194 -3.04 -2.98 0.90
CA THR A 194 -3.65 -1.72 0.45
C THR A 194 -2.76 -0.51 0.70
N HIS A 195 -3.05 0.57 -0.03
CA HIS A 195 -2.50 1.90 0.18
C HIS A 195 -3.66 2.90 0.01
N LEU A 196 -4.09 3.53 1.12
CA LEU A 196 -5.20 4.49 1.10
C LEU A 196 -4.73 5.88 0.65
N GLU A 197 -5.68 6.76 0.31
CA GLU A 197 -5.35 8.08 -0.24
C GLU A 197 -4.82 9.04 0.82
N ASN A 198 -3.70 9.68 0.52
CA ASN A 198 -3.09 10.68 1.39
C ASN A 198 -3.61 12.12 1.14
N ARG A 199 -4.08 12.42 -0.09
CA ARG A 199 -4.58 13.75 -0.48
C ARG A 199 -6.10 13.83 -0.34
N THR A 200 -6.61 13.52 0.84
CA THR A 200 -8.05 13.43 1.08
C THR A 200 -8.42 13.67 2.55
N THR A 201 -9.69 13.56 2.87
CA THR A 201 -10.23 13.65 4.23
C THR A 201 -10.15 12.30 4.96
N ALA A 202 -10.25 12.33 6.28
CA ALA A 202 -10.32 11.12 7.11
C ALA A 202 -11.58 10.29 6.80
N ASP A 203 -12.70 10.94 6.49
CA ASP A 203 -13.95 10.27 6.09
C ASP A 203 -13.79 9.51 4.77
N HIS A 204 -13.14 10.10 3.77
CA HIS A 204 -12.91 9.40 2.51
C HIS A 204 -11.96 8.20 2.67
N ARG A 205 -10.95 8.27 3.55
CA ARG A 205 -10.15 7.08 3.90
C ARG A 205 -11.00 5.99 4.56
N ALA A 206 -12.00 6.38 5.35
CA ALA A 206 -12.96 5.43 5.92
C ALA A 206 -13.83 4.79 4.84
N ASP A 207 -14.31 5.55 3.85
CA ASP A 207 -15.05 5.01 2.70
C ASP A 207 -14.21 4.04 1.88
N GLN A 208 -12.92 4.34 1.69
CA GLN A 208 -11.98 3.44 1.02
C GLN A 208 -11.81 2.13 1.79
N LEU A 209 -11.61 2.19 3.11
CA LEU A 209 -11.51 0.98 3.92
C LEU A 209 -12.82 0.20 3.94
N GLU A 210 -13.97 0.86 4.04
CA GLU A 210 -15.30 0.22 3.97
C GLU A 210 -15.46 -0.57 2.66
N ALA A 211 -15.08 0.01 1.53
CA ALA A 211 -15.15 -0.67 0.24
C ALA A 211 -14.23 -1.92 0.18
N LEU A 212 -13.03 -1.82 0.76
CA LEU A 212 -12.11 -2.95 0.87
C LEU A 212 -12.69 -4.07 1.74
N LEU A 213 -13.20 -3.72 2.94
CA LEU A 213 -13.71 -4.72 3.87
C LEU A 213 -14.97 -5.42 3.32
N ARG A 214 -15.81 -4.70 2.59
CA ARG A 214 -16.93 -5.30 1.84
C ARG A 214 -16.44 -6.30 0.78
N ALA A 215 -15.40 -5.96 0.02
CA ALA A 215 -14.84 -6.88 -0.98
C ALA A 215 -14.26 -8.16 -0.33
N ILE A 216 -13.80 -8.09 0.91
CA ILE A 216 -13.39 -9.26 1.69
C ILE A 216 -14.62 -10.05 2.18
N ASP A 217 -15.64 -9.35 2.70
CA ASP A 217 -16.86 -9.97 3.21
C ASP A 217 -17.68 -10.65 2.11
N ASP A 218 -17.66 -10.11 0.89
CA ASP A 218 -18.29 -10.72 -0.30
C ASP A 218 -17.67 -12.08 -0.67
N ARG A 219 -16.42 -12.35 -0.25
CA ARG A 219 -15.80 -13.69 -0.39
C ARG A 219 -16.33 -14.64 0.69
N ASP A 220 -16.15 -14.27 1.94
CA ASP A 220 -16.72 -14.95 3.12
C ASP A 220 -16.56 -14.04 4.35
N ALA A 221 -17.67 -13.46 4.81
CA ALA A 221 -17.70 -12.58 5.98
C ALA A 221 -17.36 -13.29 7.30
N SER A 222 -17.45 -14.64 7.33
CA SER A 222 -17.15 -15.44 8.52
C SER A 222 -15.68 -15.88 8.60
N ALA A 223 -14.96 -15.84 7.49
CA ALA A 223 -13.57 -16.28 7.42
C ALA A 223 -12.63 -15.36 8.21
N PRO A 224 -11.55 -15.91 8.79
CA PRO A 224 -10.46 -15.10 9.32
C PRO A 224 -9.87 -14.21 8.22
N ALA A 225 -9.40 -13.01 8.60
CA ALA A 225 -8.83 -12.10 7.62
C ALA A 225 -7.71 -11.23 8.19
N ILE A 226 -6.80 -10.79 7.32
CA ILE A 226 -5.68 -9.88 7.61
C ILE A 226 -5.69 -8.78 6.54
N VAL A 227 -5.71 -7.52 6.98
CA VAL A 227 -5.57 -6.35 6.12
C VAL A 227 -4.38 -5.54 6.58
N GLY A 228 -3.49 -5.16 5.69
CA GLY A 228 -2.35 -4.33 6.06
C GLY A 228 -1.85 -3.46 4.90
N GLY A 229 -1.06 -2.47 5.25
CA GLY A 229 -0.47 -1.51 4.33
C GLY A 229 -0.38 -0.12 4.91
N ASP A 230 -0.16 0.84 4.03
CA ASP A 230 -0.16 2.26 4.34
C ASP A 230 -1.59 2.80 4.30
N PHE A 231 -2.15 3.10 5.48
CA PHE A 231 -3.53 3.62 5.59
C PHE A 231 -3.57 5.15 5.55
N ASN A 232 -2.42 5.79 5.45
CA ASN A 232 -2.30 7.25 5.43
C ASN A 232 -3.12 7.94 6.54
N THR A 233 -3.08 7.39 7.74
CA THR A 233 -3.78 7.92 8.93
C THR A 233 -3.08 9.19 9.44
N LEU A 234 -3.22 10.26 8.64
CA LEU A 234 -2.46 11.50 8.78
C LEU A 234 -2.85 12.33 10.01
N GLY A 235 -3.94 11.96 10.71
CA GLY A 235 -4.42 12.68 11.89
C GLY A 235 -5.00 14.06 11.59
N ALA A 236 -5.11 14.45 10.32
CA ALA A 236 -5.68 15.72 9.85
C ALA A 236 -6.14 15.58 8.39
N ASP A 237 -7.02 16.48 7.96
CA ASP A 237 -7.42 16.59 6.56
C ASP A 237 -6.36 17.31 5.75
N ILE A 238 -6.36 17.09 4.43
CA ILE A 238 -5.34 17.62 3.52
C ILE A 238 -5.21 19.15 3.59
N ASP A 239 -6.31 19.89 3.71
CA ASP A 239 -6.28 21.34 3.80
C ASP A 239 -5.50 21.83 5.04
N THR A 240 -5.67 21.11 6.16
CA THR A 240 -4.90 21.36 7.40
C THR A 240 -3.42 21.05 7.20
N LEU A 241 -3.10 19.94 6.50
CA LEU A 241 -1.73 19.51 6.27
C LEU A 241 -0.96 20.41 5.28
N LEU A 242 -1.66 21.11 4.41
CA LEU A 242 -1.07 22.11 3.50
C LEU A 242 -0.78 23.45 4.20
N ASP A 243 -1.39 23.73 5.36
CA ASP A 243 -1.14 24.91 6.18
C ASP A 243 -0.08 24.61 7.24
N ARG A 244 1.14 25.15 7.04
CA ARG A 244 2.28 25.00 7.98
C ARG A 244 1.98 25.49 9.39
N SER A 245 1.15 26.54 9.54
CA SER A 245 0.77 27.08 10.85
C SER A 245 -0.19 26.14 11.58
N ALA A 246 -1.11 25.54 10.85
CA ALA A 246 -2.02 24.52 11.36
C ALA A 246 -1.28 23.25 11.79
N VAL A 247 -0.34 22.75 10.98
CA VAL A 247 0.50 21.57 11.35
C VAL A 247 1.32 21.87 12.62
N ARG A 248 1.90 23.09 12.72
CA ARG A 248 2.63 23.49 13.93
C ARG A 248 1.73 23.51 15.16
N ALA A 249 0.54 24.08 15.05
CA ALA A 249 -0.43 24.14 16.14
C ALA A 249 -0.89 22.74 16.57
N LEU A 250 -1.17 21.84 15.61
CA LEU A 250 -1.49 20.46 15.91
C LEU A 250 -0.35 19.74 16.62
N ARG A 251 0.90 19.93 16.18
CA ARG A 251 2.07 19.34 16.81
C ARG A 251 2.26 19.82 18.25
N GLU A 252 2.01 21.10 18.52
CA GLU A 252 2.17 21.71 19.85
C GLU A 252 1.02 21.32 20.81
N HIS A 253 -0.21 21.27 20.32
CA HIS A 253 -1.40 21.14 21.19
C HIS A 253 -2.04 19.76 21.14
N GLU A 254 -1.93 19.05 20.01
CA GLU A 254 -2.57 17.75 19.78
C GLU A 254 -1.61 16.74 19.13
N PRO A 255 -0.36 16.54 19.64
CA PRO A 255 0.65 15.67 19.01
C PRO A 255 0.18 14.22 18.88
N TRP A 256 -0.76 13.80 19.71
CA TRP A 256 -1.35 12.47 19.69
C TRP A 256 -2.10 12.17 18.37
N ARG A 257 -2.59 13.18 17.66
CA ARG A 257 -3.25 12.98 16.36
C ARG A 257 -2.35 12.31 15.34
N PHE A 258 -1.06 12.56 15.40
CA PHE A 258 -0.08 11.94 14.51
C PHE A 258 0.39 10.56 14.98
N THR A 259 0.49 10.35 16.29
CA THR A 259 1.04 9.11 16.87
C THR A 259 -0.02 8.12 17.34
N TRP A 260 -1.25 8.60 17.58
CA TRP A 260 -2.43 7.82 17.96
C TRP A 260 -3.68 8.22 17.17
N PRO A 261 -3.66 8.12 15.83
CA PRO A 261 -4.73 8.62 14.96
C PRO A 261 -6.07 7.89 15.11
N VAL A 262 -6.11 6.76 15.84
CA VAL A 262 -7.31 5.93 16.06
C VAL A 262 -8.52 6.73 16.57
N VAL A 263 -8.30 7.81 17.31
CA VAL A 263 -9.36 8.66 17.85
C VAL A 263 -9.89 9.63 16.78
N TYR A 264 -9.03 10.04 15.85
CA TYR A 264 -9.37 11.00 14.80
C TYR A 264 -9.91 10.33 13.53
N GLU A 265 -9.34 9.19 13.15
CA GLU A 265 -9.62 8.49 11.89
C GLU A 265 -10.84 7.58 12.00
N PRO A 266 -11.96 7.88 11.31
CA PRO A 266 -13.20 7.08 11.38
C PRO A 266 -13.03 5.66 10.83
N LEU A 267 -12.00 5.42 10.00
CA LEU A 267 -11.71 4.10 9.43
C LEU A 267 -11.55 3.00 10.50
N PHE A 268 -11.14 3.34 11.72
CA PHE A 268 -11.05 2.36 12.81
C PHE A 268 -12.42 1.95 13.36
N GLN A 269 -13.44 2.81 13.25
CA GLN A 269 -14.83 2.45 13.56
C GLN A 269 -15.39 1.52 12.48
N VAL A 270 -15.07 1.81 11.21
CA VAL A 270 -15.40 0.93 10.07
C VAL A 270 -14.75 -0.45 10.27
N ALA A 271 -13.45 -0.52 10.55
CA ALA A 271 -12.75 -1.78 10.82
C ALA A 271 -13.44 -2.58 11.93
N ARG A 272 -13.82 -1.92 13.03
CA ARG A 272 -14.52 -2.57 14.16
C ARG A 272 -15.89 -3.10 13.77
N ALA A 273 -16.65 -2.37 12.95
CA ALA A 273 -17.97 -2.78 12.47
C ALA A 273 -17.89 -4.09 11.63
N HIS A 274 -16.80 -4.31 10.91
CA HIS A 274 -16.49 -5.54 10.18
C HIS A 274 -15.76 -6.61 11.01
N GLY A 275 -15.68 -6.44 12.34
CA GLY A 275 -15.08 -7.42 13.24
C GLY A 275 -13.55 -7.43 13.29
N PHE A 276 -12.89 -6.43 12.69
CA PHE A 276 -11.44 -6.32 12.74
C PHE A 276 -10.96 -5.64 14.03
N VAL A 277 -9.82 -6.11 14.53
CA VAL A 277 -9.09 -5.54 15.65
C VAL A 277 -7.66 -5.22 15.24
N TRP A 278 -7.03 -4.24 15.91
CA TRP A 278 -5.68 -3.76 15.58
C TRP A 278 -4.77 -3.57 16.81
N THR A 279 -5.33 -3.56 18.02
CA THR A 279 -4.61 -3.20 19.25
C THR A 279 -3.43 -4.13 19.52
N ASP A 280 -3.63 -5.43 19.40
CA ASP A 280 -2.59 -6.43 19.65
C ASP A 280 -1.73 -6.72 18.40
N ALA A 281 -2.16 -6.22 17.23
CA ALA A 281 -1.44 -6.39 15.98
C ALA A 281 -0.44 -5.25 15.70
N ASN A 282 -0.48 -4.16 16.49
CA ASN A 282 0.37 -2.99 16.25
C ASN A 282 0.92 -2.43 17.57
N VAL A 283 2.11 -1.85 17.52
CA VAL A 283 2.70 -1.09 18.63
C VAL A 283 2.38 0.39 18.52
N ALA A 284 2.32 1.11 19.65
CA ALA A 284 2.15 2.56 19.68
C ALA A 284 3.51 3.26 19.39
N ALA A 285 3.98 3.12 18.14
CA ALA A 285 5.21 3.71 17.66
C ALA A 285 4.99 4.34 16.27
N PRO A 286 5.72 5.40 15.90
CA PRO A 286 5.73 5.92 14.56
C PRO A 286 6.14 4.85 13.54
N THR A 287 5.52 4.90 12.36
CA THR A 287 5.91 4.08 11.21
C THR A 287 6.56 4.92 10.12
N MET A 288 6.50 6.25 10.24
CA MET A 288 7.16 7.22 9.38
C MET A 288 7.52 8.47 10.18
N ASP A 289 8.69 9.06 9.86
CA ASP A 289 9.06 10.40 10.30
C ASP A 289 9.00 11.37 9.12
N HIS A 290 8.09 12.34 9.17
CA HIS A 290 7.85 13.27 8.06
C HIS A 290 8.51 14.64 8.31
N ALA A 291 9.24 15.13 7.28
CA ALA A 291 9.83 16.45 7.28
C ALA A 291 8.86 17.48 6.67
N TRP A 292 8.31 18.38 7.46
CA TRP A 292 7.53 19.51 6.96
C TRP A 292 8.40 20.75 6.79
N ALA A 293 8.35 21.37 5.62
CA ALA A 293 9.06 22.61 5.36
C ALA A 293 8.64 23.71 6.38
N GLY A 294 9.64 24.29 7.08
CA GLY A 294 9.44 25.31 8.11
C GLY A 294 9.19 24.77 9.52
N LEU A 295 9.23 23.45 9.72
CA LEU A 295 9.34 22.86 11.05
C LEU A 295 10.78 22.41 11.32
N PRO A 296 11.32 22.64 12.54
CA PRO A 296 12.72 22.35 12.86
C PRO A 296 13.02 20.85 12.98
N ASP A 297 12.01 20.05 13.30
CA ASP A 297 12.15 18.63 13.56
C ASP A 297 11.22 17.81 12.68
N LEU A 298 11.50 16.51 12.56
CA LEU A 298 10.60 15.54 11.94
C LEU A 298 9.30 15.42 12.76
N VAL A 299 8.19 15.21 12.07
CA VAL A 299 6.90 14.89 12.69
C VAL A 299 6.71 13.39 12.65
N PRO A 300 6.73 12.71 13.82
CA PRO A 300 6.51 11.27 13.87
C PRO A 300 5.05 10.96 13.54
N MET A 301 4.81 10.02 12.61
CA MET A 301 3.48 9.65 12.15
C MET A 301 3.31 8.14 12.20
N ARG A 302 2.09 7.71 12.42
CA ARG A 302 1.72 6.31 12.38
C ARG A 302 0.74 6.08 11.26
N LEU A 303 1.25 5.66 10.10
CA LEU A 303 0.50 5.54 8.85
C LEU A 303 0.23 4.08 8.48
N ASP A 304 1.13 3.16 8.87
CA ASP A 304 1.07 1.76 8.48
C ASP A 304 0.43 0.90 9.58
N TRP A 305 -0.45 0.00 9.16
CA TRP A 305 -1.26 -0.80 10.06
C TRP A 305 -1.42 -2.24 9.60
N ILE A 306 -1.66 -3.13 10.57
CA ILE A 306 -2.17 -4.48 10.36
C ILE A 306 -3.45 -4.62 11.17
N LEU A 307 -4.55 -4.97 10.50
CA LEU A 307 -5.85 -5.31 11.09
C LEU A 307 -6.06 -6.81 10.97
N VAL A 308 -6.61 -7.44 11.99
CA VAL A 308 -6.91 -8.87 11.98
C VAL A 308 -8.34 -9.15 12.41
N ARG A 309 -8.95 -10.18 11.83
CA ARG A 309 -10.27 -10.72 12.19
C ARG A 309 -10.18 -12.23 12.36
N GLY A 310 -10.73 -12.78 13.43
CA GLY A 310 -10.74 -14.23 13.68
C GLY A 310 -9.35 -14.84 13.94
N LEU A 311 -8.36 -14.02 14.31
CA LEU A 311 -6.98 -14.43 14.56
C LEU A 311 -6.47 -13.84 15.88
N VAL A 312 -5.58 -14.57 16.54
CA VAL A 312 -4.83 -14.08 17.71
C VAL A 312 -3.55 -13.40 17.21
N ALA A 313 -3.29 -12.17 17.69
CA ALA A 313 -2.11 -11.39 17.32
C ALA A 313 -1.15 -11.30 18.52
N ARG A 314 0.16 -11.42 18.30
CA ARG A 314 1.20 -11.28 19.31
C ARG A 314 2.51 -10.71 18.77
N ARG A 315 3.29 -10.10 19.67
CA ARG A 315 4.63 -9.58 19.38
C ARG A 315 4.64 -8.63 18.19
N PRO A 316 3.75 -7.61 18.17
CA PRO A 316 3.85 -6.57 17.17
C PRO A 316 5.17 -5.81 17.33
N ALA A 317 5.75 -5.35 16.23
CA ALA A 317 6.97 -4.56 16.23
C ALA A 317 7.02 -3.62 15.02
N VAL A 318 7.73 -2.51 15.18
CA VAL A 318 8.16 -1.66 14.08
C VAL A 318 9.65 -1.88 13.87
N VAL A 319 10.05 -2.26 12.66
CA VAL A 319 11.43 -2.51 12.26
C VAL A 319 11.90 -1.31 11.43
N PRO A 320 12.94 -0.57 11.85
CA PRO A 320 13.43 0.59 11.13
C PRO A 320 13.83 0.27 9.69
N ALA A 321 13.43 1.10 8.76
CA ALA A 321 13.76 0.93 7.33
C ALA A 321 15.24 1.16 7.00
N CYS A 322 15.99 1.84 7.87
CA CYS A 322 17.42 2.11 7.69
C CYS A 322 17.77 2.73 6.31
N GLY A 323 16.93 3.66 5.84
CA GLY A 323 17.09 4.35 4.57
C GLY A 323 16.72 3.51 3.32
N LEU A 324 16.03 2.39 3.47
CA LEU A 324 15.46 1.61 2.36
C LEU A 324 14.12 2.14 1.91
N SER A 325 13.36 2.72 2.83
CA SER A 325 12.09 3.41 2.64
C SER A 325 12.01 4.57 3.63
N ASP A 326 11.11 5.50 3.40
CA ASP A 326 10.65 6.52 4.35
C ASP A 326 9.67 5.96 5.37
N HIS A 327 9.07 4.80 5.10
CA HIS A 327 8.25 4.05 6.04
C HIS A 327 9.03 2.90 6.70
N HIS A 328 8.67 2.59 7.94
CA HIS A 328 9.20 1.46 8.70
C HIS A 328 8.32 0.22 8.49
N LEU A 329 8.92 -0.96 8.52
CA LEU A 329 8.20 -2.22 8.42
C LEU A 329 7.44 -2.51 9.72
N VAL A 330 6.12 -2.62 9.64
CA VAL A 330 5.28 -3.11 10.75
C VAL A 330 5.20 -4.64 10.68
N THR A 331 5.38 -5.32 11.81
CA THR A 331 5.28 -6.80 11.85
C THR A 331 4.48 -7.29 13.04
N VAL A 332 3.82 -8.44 12.88
CA VAL A 332 3.10 -9.14 13.95
C VAL A 332 3.13 -10.65 13.73
N GLY A 333 3.11 -11.43 14.78
CA GLY A 333 2.80 -12.86 14.72
C GLY A 333 1.30 -13.07 14.82
N VAL A 334 0.70 -13.83 13.90
CA VAL A 334 -0.71 -14.22 13.94
C VAL A 334 -0.87 -15.74 14.02
N HIS A 335 -1.99 -16.20 14.59
CA HIS A 335 -2.30 -17.60 14.80
C HIS A 335 -3.82 -17.77 14.82
N LEU A 336 -4.34 -18.90 14.36
CA LEU A 336 -5.74 -19.27 14.54
C LEU A 336 -6.03 -19.52 16.04
N PRO A 337 -7.21 -19.16 16.56
CA PRO A 337 -7.54 -19.31 17.99
C PRO A 337 -7.58 -20.76 18.44
#